data_427c263f50c4b3c2b111699abbb569ae
#
_entry.id   427c263f50c4b3c2b111699abbb569ae
#
_cell.length_a   1.000
_cell.length_b   1.000
_cell.length_c   1.000
_cell.angle_alpha   90.00
_cell.angle_beta   90.00
_cell.angle_gamma   90.00
#
_symmetry.space_group_name_H-M   'P 1'
#
loop_
_entity.id
_entity.type
_entity.pdbx_description
1 polymer ?
#
loop_
_entity_poly.entity_id
_entity_poly.type
_entity_poly.pdbx_seq_one_letter_code
_entity_poly.pdbx_strand_id
1 'polypeptide(L)'
;RDVAVTGVQTCALPIYRTLDLNYSVVRVGDELTRQLESYGTSVIHDKTVHDYPSYNGSYSRSLQSANKDLQECGGADIVIDLHRDAVADASFGPKVKIGDECVSQLMFVIGTRVNGNEYDGWKQNLKYAVAVVKKANELYPGLFRPIMLRRSSYNQHVSKAGCIIEVGATGNTLEESMGAMKYLAKVMNEID
;
A
#
# COMPACT_ATOMS: atom_id res chain seq x y z
N ARG A 1 -3.04 0.98 17.66
CA ARG A 1 -3.62 1.13 16.32
C ARG A 1 -3.68 -0.23 15.64
N ASP A 2 -4.78 -0.50 14.99
CA ASP A 2 -4.97 -1.72 14.23
C ASP A 2 -4.85 -1.39 12.74
N VAL A 3 -3.95 -2.06 12.06
CA VAL A 3 -3.66 -1.87 10.63
C VAL A 3 -3.94 -3.15 9.88
N ALA A 4 -4.77 -3.09 8.85
CA ALA A 4 -4.91 -4.18 7.91
C ALA A 4 -4.09 -3.89 6.66
N VAL A 5 -3.24 -4.82 6.27
CA VAL A 5 -2.43 -4.77 5.05
C VAL A 5 -2.95 -5.84 4.11
N THR A 6 -3.44 -5.42 2.97
CA THR A 6 -3.90 -6.29 1.90
C THR A 6 -3.11 -5.99 0.63
N GLY A 7 -3.20 -6.80 -0.39
CA GLY A 7 -2.61 -6.52 -1.68
C GLY A 7 -3.43 -7.11 -2.81
N VAL A 8 -3.83 -6.28 -3.77
CA VAL A 8 -4.22 -6.74 -5.10
C VAL A 8 -2.97 -6.71 -5.94
N GLN A 9 -2.32 -7.80 -5.94
CA GLN A 9 -1.19 -8.30 -6.66
C GLN A 9 -0.40 -7.46 -7.63
N THR A 10 0.85 -7.34 -7.48
CA THR A 10 1.81 -7.21 -8.58
C THR A 10 3.16 -7.81 -8.20
N CYS A 11 3.94 -8.22 -9.19
CA CYS A 11 5.24 -8.83 -8.97
C CYS A 11 6.32 -7.80 -8.61
N ALA A 12 7.19 -8.14 -7.67
CA ALA A 12 8.33 -7.30 -7.27
C ALA A 12 9.60 -7.54 -8.11
N LEU A 13 9.50 -8.27 -9.22
CA LEU A 13 10.57 -8.54 -10.19
C LEU A 13 10.13 -8.04 -11.57
N PRO A 14 11.04 -7.95 -12.56
CA PRO A 14 10.70 -7.58 -13.95
C PRO A 14 9.83 -8.62 -14.68
N ILE A 15 9.18 -9.51 -13.96
CA ILE A 15 8.12 -10.40 -14.43
C ILE A 15 6.79 -9.81 -13.97
N TYR A 16 5.81 -9.72 -14.88
CA TYR A 16 4.55 -9.03 -14.64
C TYR A 16 3.66 -9.68 -13.59
N ARG A 17 3.83 -10.97 -13.27
CA ARG A 17 3.08 -11.72 -12.26
C ARG A 17 3.86 -12.92 -11.75
N THR A 18 3.75 -13.21 -10.46
CA THR A 18 4.22 -14.46 -9.85
C THR A 18 3.25 -14.93 -8.79
N LEU A 19 3.10 -16.25 -8.68
CA LEU A 19 2.40 -16.88 -7.55
C LEU A 19 3.36 -17.20 -6.38
N ASP A 20 4.67 -16.98 -6.58
CA ASP A 20 5.65 -17.12 -5.51
C ASP A 20 5.61 -15.88 -4.61
N LEU A 21 5.07 -16.05 -3.42
CA LEU A 21 4.88 -14.98 -2.45
C LEU A 21 6.20 -14.34 -2.01
N ASN A 22 7.33 -15.06 -2.13
CA ASN A 22 8.66 -14.52 -1.80
C ASN A 22 9.15 -13.44 -2.77
N TYR A 23 8.56 -13.39 -3.98
CA TYR A 23 8.92 -12.43 -5.02
C TYR A 23 7.77 -11.50 -5.40
N SER A 24 6.73 -11.46 -4.57
CA SER A 24 5.54 -10.64 -4.80
C SER A 24 5.47 -9.45 -3.82
N VAL A 25 4.46 -8.60 -3.99
CA VAL A 25 4.15 -7.53 -3.06
C VAL A 25 3.81 -8.05 -1.65
N VAL A 26 3.42 -9.32 -1.51
CA VAL A 26 3.21 -9.97 -0.20
C VAL A 26 4.50 -9.96 0.62
N ARG A 27 5.67 -10.20 0.00
CA ARG A 27 6.96 -10.13 0.70
C ARG A 27 7.27 -8.72 1.22
N VAL A 28 6.86 -7.69 0.47
CA VAL A 28 6.96 -6.29 0.91
C VAL A 28 6.01 -6.03 2.09
N GLY A 29 4.80 -6.58 2.02
CA GLY A 29 3.82 -6.54 3.11
C GLY A 29 4.30 -7.24 4.38
N ASP A 30 5.00 -8.37 4.27
CA ASP A 30 5.64 -9.04 5.41
C ASP A 30 6.65 -8.12 6.12
N GLU A 31 7.46 -7.41 5.35
CA GLU A 31 8.44 -6.47 5.92
C GLU A 31 7.74 -5.27 6.58
N LEU A 32 6.70 -4.70 5.95
CA LEU A 32 5.93 -3.62 6.56
C LEU A 32 5.29 -4.08 7.89
N THR A 33 4.68 -5.26 7.90
CA THR A 33 4.09 -5.88 9.10
C THR A 33 5.12 -5.97 10.21
N ARG A 34 6.26 -6.58 9.93
CA ARG A 34 7.35 -6.73 10.90
C ARG A 34 7.81 -5.39 11.49
N GLN A 35 7.91 -4.36 10.65
CA GLN A 35 8.32 -3.02 11.07
C GLN A 35 7.24 -2.36 11.94
N LEU A 36 5.96 -2.42 11.56
CA LEU A 36 4.86 -1.84 12.33
C LEU A 36 4.70 -2.53 13.68
N GLU A 37 4.79 -3.86 13.73
CA GLU A 37 4.73 -4.64 14.98
C GLU A 37 5.87 -4.29 15.93
N SER A 38 7.06 -3.94 15.41
CA SER A 38 8.18 -3.48 16.24
C SER A 38 7.91 -2.17 16.99
N TYR A 39 6.92 -1.39 16.52
CA TYR A 39 6.41 -0.19 17.20
C TYR A 39 5.17 -0.47 18.07
N GLY A 40 4.77 -1.73 18.23
CA GLY A 40 3.60 -2.12 19.03
C GLY A 40 2.26 -1.95 18.29
N THR A 41 2.26 -1.76 16.98
CA THR A 41 1.04 -1.74 16.16
C THR A 41 0.54 -3.17 15.97
N SER A 42 -0.75 -3.41 16.16
CA SER A 42 -1.39 -4.68 15.79
C SER A 42 -1.63 -4.69 14.27
N VAL A 43 -1.19 -5.73 13.57
CA VAL A 43 -1.27 -5.82 12.11
C VAL A 43 -1.94 -7.12 11.68
N ILE A 44 -2.88 -7.01 10.75
CA ILE A 44 -3.42 -8.15 9.99
C ILE A 44 -2.88 -8.05 8.58
N HIS A 45 -2.16 -9.06 8.13
CA HIS A 45 -1.63 -9.13 6.78
C HIS A 45 -2.32 -10.24 5.99
N ASP A 46 -3.28 -9.88 5.14
CA ASP A 46 -3.89 -10.79 4.17
C ASP A 46 -2.93 -11.08 3.01
N LYS A 47 -2.57 -12.35 2.85
CA LYS A 47 -1.63 -12.85 1.83
C LYS A 47 -2.35 -13.51 0.65
N THR A 48 -3.66 -13.34 0.56
CA THR A 48 -4.48 -13.96 -0.49
C THR A 48 -4.15 -13.37 -1.86
N VAL A 49 -3.98 -14.24 -2.84
CA VAL A 49 -3.70 -13.84 -4.22
C VAL A 49 -5.02 -13.56 -4.94
N HIS A 50 -5.46 -12.30 -4.93
CA HIS A 50 -6.77 -11.89 -5.42
C HIS A 50 -6.89 -11.80 -6.94
N ASP A 51 -5.79 -11.68 -7.67
CA ASP A 51 -5.77 -11.57 -9.13
C ASP A 51 -5.65 -12.93 -9.86
N TYR A 52 -5.64 -14.02 -9.11
CA TYR A 52 -5.71 -15.38 -9.66
C TYR A 52 -7.13 -15.95 -9.50
N PRO A 53 -7.67 -16.72 -10.46
CA PRO A 53 -7.08 -17.08 -11.76
C PRO A 53 -7.19 -15.98 -12.84
N SER A 54 -7.82 -14.85 -12.53
CA SER A 54 -8.02 -13.73 -13.45
C SER A 54 -7.98 -12.40 -12.73
N TYR A 55 -7.39 -11.37 -13.35
CA TYR A 55 -7.44 -10.00 -12.85
C TYR A 55 -8.89 -9.48 -12.75
N ASN A 56 -9.74 -9.86 -13.72
CA ASN A 56 -11.16 -9.50 -13.64
C ASN A 56 -11.77 -10.09 -12.37
N GLY A 57 -12.43 -9.23 -11.58
CA GLY A 57 -13.00 -9.60 -10.29
C GLY A 57 -12.03 -9.59 -9.10
N SER A 58 -10.74 -9.22 -9.28
CA SER A 58 -9.76 -9.14 -8.20
C SER A 58 -10.23 -8.22 -7.06
N TYR A 59 -10.75 -7.04 -7.38
CA TYR A 59 -11.28 -6.10 -6.38
C TYR A 59 -12.51 -6.65 -5.64
N SER A 60 -13.35 -7.46 -6.29
CA SER A 60 -14.46 -8.12 -5.61
C SER A 60 -13.97 -9.18 -4.62
N ARG A 61 -12.96 -9.97 -5.00
CA ARG A 61 -12.35 -10.96 -4.11
C ARG A 61 -11.62 -10.30 -2.95
N SER A 62 -10.85 -9.23 -3.21
CA SER A 62 -10.15 -8.52 -2.15
C SER A 62 -11.11 -7.83 -1.18
N LEU A 63 -12.27 -7.34 -1.67
CA LEU A 63 -13.30 -6.79 -0.79
C LEU A 63 -13.89 -7.85 0.15
N GLN A 64 -14.08 -9.08 -0.34
CA GLN A 64 -14.58 -10.18 0.50
C GLN A 64 -13.56 -10.54 1.60
N SER A 65 -12.26 -10.65 1.26
CA SER A 65 -11.20 -10.87 2.23
C SER A 65 -11.13 -9.74 3.25
N ALA A 66 -11.05 -8.48 2.80
CA ALA A 66 -10.98 -7.32 3.68
C ALA A 66 -12.18 -7.25 4.66
N ASN A 67 -13.41 -7.49 4.18
CA ASN A 67 -14.59 -7.51 5.04
C ASN A 67 -14.54 -8.63 6.08
N LYS A 68 -14.07 -9.82 5.68
CA LYS A 68 -13.89 -10.95 6.60
C LYS A 68 -12.87 -10.61 7.69
N ASP A 69 -11.69 -10.13 7.30
CA ASP A 69 -10.62 -9.79 8.24
C ASP A 69 -11.04 -8.69 9.20
N LEU A 70 -11.71 -7.63 8.69
CA LEU A 70 -12.24 -6.54 9.50
C LEU A 70 -13.32 -7.02 10.47
N GLN A 71 -14.15 -7.99 10.09
CA GLN A 71 -15.15 -8.58 10.96
C GLN A 71 -14.50 -9.43 12.07
N GLU A 72 -13.49 -10.21 11.73
CA GLU A 72 -12.79 -11.11 12.67
C GLU A 72 -11.99 -10.33 13.72
N CYS A 73 -11.42 -9.17 13.36
CA CYS A 73 -10.65 -8.32 14.29
C CYS A 73 -11.46 -7.23 14.98
N GLY A 74 -12.74 -7.05 14.64
CA GLY A 74 -13.56 -5.98 15.20
C GLY A 74 -13.32 -4.60 14.56
N GLY A 75 -12.67 -4.53 13.42
CA GLY A 75 -12.35 -3.33 12.66
C GLY A 75 -10.85 -3.02 12.61
N ALA A 76 -10.45 -2.08 11.74
CA ALA A 76 -9.10 -1.55 11.68
C ALA A 76 -9.15 -0.03 11.48
N ASP A 77 -8.24 0.70 12.12
CA ASP A 77 -8.10 2.15 11.95
C ASP A 77 -7.63 2.49 10.53
N ILE A 78 -6.71 1.70 10.01
CA ILE A 78 -6.06 1.91 8.72
C ILE A 78 -6.15 0.63 7.89
N VAL A 79 -6.52 0.75 6.62
CA VAL A 79 -6.50 -0.35 5.64
C VAL A 79 -5.62 0.04 4.47
N ILE A 80 -4.52 -0.67 4.29
CA ILE A 80 -3.53 -0.42 3.24
C ILE A 80 -3.61 -1.54 2.21
N ASP A 81 -3.85 -1.17 0.96
CA ASP A 81 -3.70 -2.04 -0.20
C ASP A 81 -2.32 -1.78 -0.83
N LEU A 82 -1.38 -2.72 -0.63
CA LEU A 82 -0.02 -2.57 -1.16
C LEU A 82 0.04 -2.97 -2.62
N HIS A 83 0.60 -2.10 -3.42
CA HIS A 83 0.78 -2.27 -4.86
C HIS A 83 2.20 -1.96 -5.28
N ARG A 84 2.50 -2.27 -6.52
CA ARG A 84 3.62 -1.75 -7.30
C ARG A 84 3.08 -1.07 -8.54
N ASP A 85 3.45 0.20 -8.75
CA ASP A 85 2.95 1.00 -9.88
C ASP A 85 3.32 0.34 -11.22
N ALA A 86 2.29 -0.09 -11.95
CA ALA A 86 2.46 -0.73 -13.25
C ALA A 86 2.52 0.34 -14.34
N VAL A 87 3.72 0.72 -14.74
CA VAL A 87 3.96 1.66 -15.84
C VAL A 87 4.48 0.94 -17.08
N ALA A 88 4.17 1.49 -18.26
CA ALA A 88 4.57 0.90 -19.53
C ALA A 88 6.10 0.87 -19.72
N ASP A 89 6.81 1.85 -19.18
CA ASP A 89 8.27 1.87 -19.16
C ASP A 89 8.81 0.94 -18.07
N ALA A 90 9.30 -0.21 -18.47
CA ALA A 90 9.87 -1.21 -17.56
C ALA A 90 11.15 -0.73 -16.84
N SER A 91 11.81 0.32 -17.32
CA SER A 91 12.99 0.92 -16.69
C SER A 91 12.62 1.96 -15.61
N PHE A 92 11.37 2.42 -15.58
CA PHE A 92 10.94 3.39 -14.61
C PHE A 92 10.90 2.78 -13.19
N GLY A 93 11.90 3.15 -12.38
CA GLY A 93 12.04 2.72 -10.99
C GLY A 93 12.31 3.93 -10.08
N PRO A 94 11.26 4.63 -9.59
CA PRO A 94 11.44 5.81 -8.78
C PRO A 94 12.09 5.46 -7.44
N LYS A 95 13.19 6.18 -7.12
CA LYS A 95 14.05 5.90 -5.95
C LYS A 95 14.37 7.19 -5.21
N VAL A 96 14.68 7.02 -3.94
CA VAL A 96 15.21 8.09 -3.09
C VAL A 96 16.40 7.55 -2.28
N LYS A 97 17.41 8.38 -2.09
CA LYS A 97 18.52 8.09 -1.19
C LYS A 97 18.22 8.66 0.20
N ILE A 98 18.22 7.79 1.22
CA ILE A 98 18.03 8.16 2.62
C ILE A 98 19.24 7.62 3.41
N GLY A 99 20.09 8.53 3.87
CA GLY A 99 21.40 8.14 4.40
C GLY A 99 22.24 7.48 3.32
N ASP A 100 22.69 6.25 3.58
CA ASP A 100 23.49 5.46 2.62
C ASP A 100 22.64 4.47 1.80
N GLU A 101 21.34 4.41 2.05
CA GLU A 101 20.45 3.46 1.37
C GLU A 101 19.69 4.11 0.21
N CYS A 102 19.51 3.35 -0.86
CA CYS A 102 18.66 3.71 -1.98
C CYS A 102 17.41 2.82 -1.93
N VAL A 103 16.23 3.44 -1.75
CA VAL A 103 14.97 2.73 -1.60
C VAL A 103 13.93 3.22 -2.60
N SER A 104 12.90 2.41 -2.85
CA SER A 104 11.77 2.79 -3.69
C SER A 104 11.05 4.02 -3.12
N GLN A 105 10.68 4.96 -3.99
CA GLN A 105 9.70 5.98 -3.61
C GLN A 105 8.32 5.38 -3.50
N LEU A 106 7.53 5.93 -2.60
CA LEU A 106 6.15 5.55 -2.33
C LEU A 106 5.17 6.53 -3.00
N MET A 107 3.94 6.08 -3.25
CA MET A 107 2.88 6.95 -3.75
C MET A 107 1.53 6.51 -3.22
N PHE A 108 0.78 7.43 -2.63
CA PHE A 108 -0.62 7.18 -2.34
C PHE A 108 -1.49 7.30 -3.58
N VAL A 109 -2.41 6.35 -3.75
CA VAL A 109 -3.51 6.47 -4.71
C VAL A 109 -4.82 6.46 -3.94
N ILE A 110 -5.59 7.53 -4.07
CA ILE A 110 -6.87 7.71 -3.40
C ILE A 110 -7.99 7.67 -4.44
N GLY A 111 -8.90 6.71 -4.25
CA GLY A 111 -10.10 6.56 -5.05
C GLY A 111 -11.24 7.45 -4.52
N THR A 112 -11.91 8.17 -5.42
CA THR A 112 -12.95 9.14 -5.04
C THR A 112 -14.37 8.63 -5.26
N ARG A 113 -14.54 7.37 -5.71
CA ARG A 113 -15.85 6.81 -6.07
C ARG A 113 -16.11 5.45 -5.46
N VAL A 114 -17.39 5.15 -5.23
CA VAL A 114 -17.90 3.80 -4.91
C VAL A 114 -19.06 3.53 -5.88
N ASN A 115 -19.05 2.37 -6.54
CA ASN A 115 -20.06 2.00 -7.53
C ASN A 115 -20.33 3.10 -8.58
N GLY A 116 -19.27 3.77 -9.04
CA GLY A 116 -19.35 4.84 -10.03
C GLY A 116 -19.76 6.22 -9.49
N ASN A 117 -20.23 6.31 -8.26
CA ASN A 117 -20.64 7.56 -7.61
C ASN A 117 -19.56 8.10 -6.69
N GLU A 118 -19.46 9.43 -6.57
CA GLU A 118 -18.62 10.06 -5.56
C GLU A 118 -19.14 9.70 -4.15
N TYR A 119 -18.23 9.44 -3.21
CA TYR A 119 -18.57 9.21 -1.82
C TYR A 119 -17.69 10.09 -0.91
N ASP A 120 -18.28 10.69 0.12
CA ASP A 120 -17.57 11.67 0.95
C ASP A 120 -16.41 11.10 1.76
N GLY A 121 -16.40 9.79 2.02
CA GLY A 121 -15.34 9.11 2.76
C GLY A 121 -13.94 9.25 2.16
N TRP A 122 -13.81 9.48 0.85
CA TRP A 122 -12.51 9.68 0.21
C TRP A 122 -11.73 10.89 0.76
N LYS A 123 -12.44 11.92 1.24
CA LYS A 123 -11.82 13.11 1.83
C LYS A 123 -11.09 12.76 3.14
N GLN A 124 -11.64 11.79 3.90
CA GLN A 124 -10.99 11.30 5.12
C GLN A 124 -9.75 10.46 4.79
N ASN A 125 -9.84 9.59 3.78
CA ASN A 125 -8.70 8.83 3.27
C ASN A 125 -7.58 9.77 2.77
N LEU A 126 -7.95 10.84 2.06
CA LEU A 126 -7.00 11.85 1.62
C LEU A 126 -6.35 12.60 2.79
N LYS A 127 -7.10 12.94 3.83
CA LYS A 127 -6.53 13.59 5.03
C LYS A 127 -5.44 12.72 5.66
N TYR A 128 -5.69 11.42 5.78
CA TYR A 128 -4.69 10.47 6.28
C TYR A 128 -3.45 10.47 5.38
N ALA A 129 -3.62 10.30 4.07
CA ALA A 129 -2.50 10.30 3.12
C ALA A 129 -1.67 11.60 3.19
N VAL A 130 -2.34 12.76 3.30
CA VAL A 130 -1.67 14.06 3.45
C VAL A 130 -0.89 14.14 4.77
N ALA A 131 -1.44 13.64 5.88
CA ALA A 131 -0.73 13.61 7.16
C ALA A 131 0.55 12.76 7.08
N VAL A 132 0.45 11.56 6.48
CA VAL A 132 1.60 10.67 6.25
C VAL A 132 2.65 11.36 5.38
N VAL A 133 2.26 11.93 4.24
CA VAL A 133 3.21 12.58 3.32
C VAL A 133 3.87 13.80 3.97
N LYS A 134 3.11 14.60 4.74
CA LYS A 134 3.66 15.72 5.49
C LYS A 134 4.73 15.25 6.47
N LYS A 135 4.42 14.26 7.29
CA LYS A 135 5.38 13.68 8.26
C LYS A 135 6.58 13.06 7.55
N ALA A 136 6.36 12.36 6.43
CA ALA A 136 7.44 11.80 5.64
C ALA A 136 8.39 12.89 5.10
N ASN A 137 7.88 14.02 4.65
CA ASN A 137 8.71 15.15 4.19
C ASN A 137 9.51 15.79 5.32
N GLU A 138 9.04 15.73 6.56
CA GLU A 138 9.79 16.18 7.74
C GLU A 138 10.96 15.24 8.07
N LEU A 139 10.74 13.92 7.99
CA LEU A 139 11.70 12.91 8.40
C LEU A 139 12.60 12.42 7.25
N TYR A 140 12.02 12.22 6.07
CA TYR A 140 12.64 11.60 4.90
C TYR A 140 12.20 12.30 3.62
N PRO A 141 12.67 13.52 3.34
CA PRO A 141 12.30 14.27 2.14
C PRO A 141 12.48 13.45 0.86
N GLY A 142 11.45 13.43 0.03
CA GLY A 142 11.46 12.68 -1.22
C GLY A 142 11.05 11.21 -1.13
N LEU A 143 10.72 10.68 0.06
CA LEU A 143 10.21 9.31 0.20
C LEU A 143 8.90 9.10 -0.59
N PHE A 144 8.03 10.09 -0.61
CA PHE A 144 6.77 10.02 -1.35
C PHE A 144 6.79 10.85 -2.63
N ARG A 145 6.26 10.26 -3.69
CA ARG A 145 5.78 10.96 -4.89
C ARG A 145 4.46 11.70 -4.57
N PRO A 146 4.01 12.65 -5.41
CA PRO A 146 2.72 13.31 -5.22
C PRO A 146 1.56 12.33 -5.09
N ILE A 147 0.61 12.62 -4.20
CA ILE A 147 -0.61 11.82 -4.02
C ILE A 147 -1.43 11.84 -5.32
N MET A 148 -1.89 10.68 -5.77
CA MET A 148 -2.70 10.53 -6.97
C MET A 148 -4.17 10.33 -6.62
N LEU A 149 -5.05 11.18 -7.15
CA LEU A 149 -6.49 11.01 -7.06
C LEU A 149 -7.01 10.30 -8.30
N ARG A 150 -7.86 9.29 -8.11
CA ARG A 150 -8.47 8.51 -9.19
C ARG A 150 -9.98 8.44 -9.04
N ARG A 151 -10.71 8.51 -10.17
CA ARG A 151 -12.17 8.35 -10.22
C ARG A 151 -12.55 6.86 -10.18
N SER A 152 -12.03 6.13 -9.21
CA SER A 152 -12.21 4.68 -9.01
C SER A 152 -12.50 4.38 -7.54
N SER A 153 -12.97 3.18 -7.23
CA SER A 153 -13.34 2.76 -5.87
C SER A 153 -12.14 2.24 -5.08
N TYR A 154 -11.42 1.25 -5.62
CA TYR A 154 -10.31 0.54 -4.96
C TYR A 154 -10.64 -0.01 -3.56
N ASN A 155 -11.91 -0.31 -3.27
CA ASN A 155 -12.38 -0.80 -1.96
C ASN A 155 -12.05 0.09 -0.74
N GLN A 156 -11.58 1.32 -0.95
CA GLN A 156 -11.11 2.21 0.13
C GLN A 156 -12.23 2.74 1.04
N HIS A 157 -13.47 2.44 0.73
CA HIS A 157 -14.64 2.77 1.54
C HIS A 157 -14.79 1.88 2.79
N VAL A 158 -14.01 0.81 2.91
CA VAL A 158 -14.06 -0.13 4.05
C VAL A 158 -13.46 0.45 5.34
N SER A 159 -12.71 1.54 5.26
CA SER A 159 -12.07 2.18 6.41
C SER A 159 -12.05 3.71 6.26
N LYS A 160 -11.84 4.42 7.37
CA LYS A 160 -11.65 5.89 7.40
C LYS A 160 -10.23 6.32 7.00
N ALA A 161 -9.30 5.38 6.88
CA ALA A 161 -7.97 5.57 6.37
C ALA A 161 -7.61 4.45 5.38
N GLY A 162 -8.54 4.21 4.42
CA GLY A 162 -8.33 3.26 3.33
C GLY A 162 -7.50 3.88 2.21
N CYS A 163 -6.44 3.22 1.78
CA CYS A 163 -5.56 3.74 0.73
C CYS A 163 -4.85 2.62 -0.05
N ILE A 164 -4.48 2.91 -1.29
CA ILE A 164 -3.43 2.18 -1.99
C ILE A 164 -2.10 2.89 -1.69
N ILE A 165 -1.06 2.11 -1.44
CA ILE A 165 0.32 2.57 -1.45
C ILE A 165 1.07 1.82 -2.56
N GLU A 166 1.46 2.54 -3.59
CA GLU A 166 2.39 2.06 -4.60
C GLU A 166 3.81 2.08 -4.03
N VAL A 167 4.48 0.94 -3.99
CA VAL A 167 5.86 0.80 -3.52
C VAL A 167 6.77 0.67 -4.73
N GLY A 168 7.31 1.81 -5.16
CA GLY A 168 8.05 1.90 -6.40
C GLY A 168 7.20 1.67 -7.63
N ALA A 169 7.85 1.24 -8.70
CA ALA A 169 7.23 0.93 -9.98
C ALA A 169 7.93 -0.27 -10.65
N THR A 170 7.57 -0.58 -11.89
CA THR A 170 8.05 -1.76 -12.64
C THR A 170 9.58 -1.92 -12.64
N GLY A 171 10.35 -0.83 -12.63
CA GLY A 171 11.82 -0.86 -12.66
C GLY A 171 12.51 -0.96 -11.30
N ASN A 172 11.76 -0.98 -10.17
CA ASN A 172 12.38 -1.14 -8.87
C ASN A 172 12.66 -2.60 -8.52
N THR A 173 13.70 -2.84 -7.71
CA THR A 173 13.99 -4.16 -7.17
C THR A 173 13.14 -4.47 -5.93
N LEU A 174 13.09 -5.74 -5.55
CA LEU A 174 12.43 -6.17 -4.33
C LEU A 174 13.12 -5.58 -3.08
N GLU A 175 14.45 -5.54 -3.08
CA GLU A 175 15.27 -5.00 -1.99
C GLU A 175 15.01 -3.52 -1.79
N GLU A 176 14.90 -2.72 -2.86
CA GLU A 176 14.55 -1.31 -2.80
C GLU A 176 13.14 -1.11 -2.21
N SER A 177 12.21 -1.97 -2.57
CA SER A 177 10.83 -1.92 -2.08
C SER A 177 10.73 -2.32 -0.61
N MET A 178 11.40 -3.39 -0.20
CA MET A 178 11.49 -3.80 1.21
C MET A 178 12.20 -2.75 2.06
N GLY A 179 13.29 -2.16 1.55
CA GLY A 179 14.04 -1.11 2.24
C GLY A 179 13.19 0.12 2.57
N ALA A 180 12.19 0.46 1.72
CA ALA A 180 11.28 1.57 1.97
C ALA A 180 10.33 1.33 3.15
N MET A 181 10.05 0.08 3.53
CA MET A 181 9.04 -0.27 4.53
C MET A 181 9.40 0.18 5.94
N LYS A 182 10.68 0.19 6.31
CA LYS A 182 11.10 0.69 7.62
C LYS A 182 10.87 2.20 7.77
N TYR A 183 11.07 2.96 6.69
CA TYR A 183 10.82 4.39 6.68
C TYR A 183 9.32 4.69 6.71
N LEU A 184 8.51 3.93 5.96
CA LEU A 184 7.05 4.04 6.00
C LEU A 184 6.52 3.75 7.40
N ALA A 185 6.93 2.65 8.01
CA ALA A 185 6.49 2.27 9.36
C ALA A 185 6.89 3.32 10.41
N LYS A 186 8.11 3.87 10.33
CA LYS A 186 8.54 4.96 11.21
C LYS A 186 7.68 6.20 11.04
N VAL A 187 7.38 6.61 9.81
CA VAL A 187 6.49 7.74 9.52
C VAL A 187 5.11 7.50 10.10
N MET A 188 4.53 6.32 9.88
CA MET A 188 3.20 5.96 10.40
C MET A 188 3.15 5.96 11.93
N ASN A 189 4.24 5.56 12.60
CA ASN A 189 4.34 5.58 14.05
C ASN A 189 4.42 7.02 14.62
N GLU A 190 4.88 7.99 13.85
CA GLU A 190 5.04 9.40 14.27
C GLU A 190 3.81 10.27 13.98
N ILE A 191 2.74 9.67 13.42
CA ILE A 191 1.48 10.39 13.18
C ILE A 191 0.54 10.13 14.35
N ASP A 192 -0.02 11.18 14.91
CA ASP A 192 -1.04 11.15 15.97
C ASP A 192 -2.43 10.74 15.44
#